data_f53b5fb4fac8e71f59eaf160771ab8b4
#
_entry.id   f53b5fb4fac8e71f59eaf160771ab8b4
#
_cell.length_a   1.000
_cell.length_b   1.000
_cell.length_c   1.000
_cell.angle_alpha   90.00
_cell.angle_beta   90.00
_cell.angle_gamma   90.00
#
_symmetry.space_group_name_H-M   'P 1'
#
loop_
_entity.id
_entity.type
_entity.pdbx_description
1 polymer ?
#
loop_
_entity_poly.entity_id
_entity_poly.type
_entity_poly.pdbx_seq_one_letter_code
_entity_poly.pdbx_strand_id
1 'polypeptide(L)'
;QRMGVAYPTEWSALADPRLQDSVSLVTPAQSGSIASAMETILLREGWQRGWAILRRAAGNARSIAAGGPRTPMDVAQGDAAEGLCIDFYGRYQQQAVADGGSPGRVGYVDPVGKTAIDPDPVAMLRGAPHPETARRFIEFVLSPEGQRLWQYPAGSAGGPRQYSLRRLPISRAVYASDMPRFVDKVDPWKLAREIPNANPHVRSFVVPIFVAMAMENRSLLRTAWALIAAHPEYPRDGRMLLASDATDATLRAMLTAFDAMPVVPGPNGTTFDLADESALAQVRDGWMRGKWKDAGLWGVNEVPADVLRRILSDGFKANLQRVIAISRSSAP
;
A
#
# COMPACT_ATOMS: atom_id res chain seq x y z
N GLN A 1 12.27 4.39 -19.00
CA GLN A 1 13.21 5.10 -19.89
C GLN A 1 12.56 6.26 -20.65
N ARG A 2 11.33 6.11 -21.24
CA ARG A 2 10.66 7.19 -21.98
C ARG A 2 10.32 8.42 -21.13
N MET A 3 10.08 8.23 -19.83
CA MET A 3 9.67 9.30 -18.91
C MET A 3 10.85 9.93 -18.16
N GLY A 4 12.09 9.49 -18.37
CA GLY A 4 13.26 9.98 -17.63
C GLY A 4 13.22 9.69 -16.12
N VAL A 5 12.36 8.75 -15.68
CA VAL A 5 12.24 8.35 -14.28
C VAL A 5 13.29 7.29 -13.97
N ALA A 6 13.95 7.40 -12.83
CA ALA A 6 14.91 6.42 -12.35
C ALA A 6 14.20 5.13 -11.93
N TYR A 7 14.94 4.03 -11.91
CA TYR A 7 14.44 2.76 -11.39
C TYR A 7 14.10 2.92 -9.89
N PRO A 8 12.89 2.54 -9.44
CA PRO A 8 12.48 2.77 -8.06
C PRO A 8 13.32 1.93 -7.10
N THR A 9 13.82 2.55 -6.04
CA THR A 9 14.52 1.86 -4.93
C THR A 9 13.86 2.11 -3.58
N GLU A 10 12.91 3.03 -3.56
CA GLU A 10 12.23 3.54 -2.38
C GLU A 10 10.73 3.69 -2.64
N TRP A 11 9.91 3.62 -1.59
CA TRP A 11 8.47 3.83 -1.72
C TRP A 11 8.10 5.24 -2.22
N SER A 12 8.92 6.22 -1.91
CA SER A 12 8.72 7.60 -2.36
C SER A 12 8.86 7.78 -3.88
N ALA A 13 9.42 6.81 -4.61
CA ALA A 13 9.44 6.84 -6.07
C ALA A 13 8.02 6.92 -6.67
N LEU A 14 7.04 6.25 -6.06
CA LEU A 14 5.63 6.33 -6.47
C LEU A 14 5.04 7.76 -6.40
N ALA A 15 5.69 8.65 -5.66
CA ALA A 15 5.27 10.05 -5.50
C ALA A 15 5.92 11.01 -6.51
N ASP A 16 6.74 10.51 -7.44
CA ASP A 16 7.40 11.32 -8.47
C ASP A 16 6.35 12.02 -9.35
N PRO A 17 6.36 13.37 -9.43
CA PRO A 17 5.36 14.11 -10.22
C PRO A 17 5.39 13.80 -11.71
N ARG A 18 6.48 13.26 -12.24
CA ARG A 18 6.60 12.84 -13.65
C ARG A 18 5.77 11.60 -13.97
N LEU A 19 5.30 10.87 -12.94
CA LEU A 19 4.48 9.67 -13.07
C LEU A 19 2.98 9.93 -13.17
N GLN A 20 2.55 11.18 -13.39
CA GLN A 20 1.13 11.48 -13.57
C GLN A 20 0.50 10.57 -14.64
N ASP A 21 -0.65 9.98 -14.29
CA ASP A 21 -1.40 9.01 -15.11
C ASP A 21 -0.59 7.77 -15.54
N SER A 22 0.44 7.41 -14.78
CA SER A 22 1.38 6.33 -15.13
C SER A 22 1.66 5.34 -13.99
N VAL A 23 0.95 5.45 -12.87
CA VAL A 23 1.02 4.50 -11.76
C VAL A 23 -0.18 3.56 -11.79
N SER A 24 0.03 2.26 -11.58
CA SER A 24 -1.03 1.28 -11.36
C SER A 24 -1.05 0.87 -9.89
N LEU A 25 -2.22 0.97 -9.27
CA LEU A 25 -2.44 0.57 -7.88
C LEU A 25 -3.56 -0.47 -7.77
N VAL A 26 -3.62 -1.12 -6.62
CA VAL A 26 -4.71 -2.01 -6.22
C VAL A 26 -5.32 -1.48 -4.92
N THR A 27 -6.65 -1.52 -4.81
CA THR A 27 -7.33 -1.08 -3.59
C THR A 27 -7.03 -2.02 -2.41
N PRO A 28 -6.65 -1.47 -1.24
CA PRO A 28 -6.44 -2.28 -0.05
C PRO A 28 -7.75 -2.88 0.50
N ALA A 29 -8.90 -2.39 0.06
CA ALA A 29 -10.20 -2.93 0.47
C ALA A 29 -10.47 -4.34 -0.06
N GLN A 30 -9.83 -4.74 -1.15
CA GLN A 30 -10.02 -6.04 -1.80
C GLN A 30 -8.74 -6.89 -1.85
N SER A 31 -7.64 -6.40 -1.28
CA SER A 31 -6.37 -7.11 -1.21
C SER A 31 -5.71 -6.93 0.15
N GLY A 32 -5.74 -7.98 0.96
CA GLY A 32 -5.08 -8.02 2.26
C GLY A 32 -3.58 -7.74 2.17
N SER A 33 -2.89 -8.34 1.18
CA SER A 33 -1.46 -8.13 0.97
C SER A 33 -1.12 -6.69 0.57
N ILE A 34 -1.97 -6.03 -0.24
CA ILE A 34 -1.78 -4.61 -0.57
C ILE A 34 -2.02 -3.74 0.67
N ALA A 35 -3.01 -4.09 1.50
CA ALA A 35 -3.21 -3.38 2.76
C ALA A 35 -2.00 -3.56 3.71
N SER A 36 -1.37 -4.76 3.77
CA SER A 36 -0.13 -4.99 4.50
C SER A 36 1.06 -4.21 3.92
N ALA A 37 1.16 -4.11 2.60
CA ALA A 37 2.20 -3.31 1.97
C ALA A 37 2.04 -1.80 2.28
N MET A 38 0.81 -1.27 2.22
CA MET A 38 0.53 0.12 2.61
C MET A 38 0.79 0.37 4.09
N GLU A 39 0.39 -0.54 4.97
CA GLU A 39 0.73 -0.49 6.40
C GLU A 39 2.25 -0.45 6.60
N THR A 40 2.99 -1.28 5.87
CA THR A 40 4.46 -1.29 5.93
C THR A 40 5.04 0.07 5.52
N ILE A 41 4.52 0.71 4.47
CA ILE A 41 4.92 2.07 4.07
C ILE A 41 4.69 3.05 5.21
N LEU A 42 3.49 3.03 5.84
CA LEU A 42 3.15 3.92 6.95
C LEU A 42 4.05 3.72 8.17
N LEU A 43 4.36 2.48 8.50
CA LEU A 43 5.20 2.14 9.64
C LEU A 43 6.70 2.43 9.38
N ARG A 44 7.17 2.33 8.13
CA ARG A 44 8.57 2.57 7.76
C ARG A 44 8.90 4.03 7.52
N GLU A 45 8.01 4.73 6.85
CA GLU A 45 8.20 6.15 6.51
C GLU A 45 7.64 7.09 7.58
N GLY A 46 6.89 6.56 8.56
CA GLY A 46 6.10 7.30 9.53
C GLY A 46 4.73 7.69 9.00
N TRP A 47 3.79 7.89 9.91
CA TRP A 47 2.36 8.07 9.60
C TRP A 47 2.10 9.20 8.60
N GLN A 48 2.62 10.40 8.86
CA GLN A 48 2.37 11.56 7.99
C GLN A 48 3.06 11.42 6.63
N ARG A 49 4.35 11.06 6.63
CA ARG A 49 5.12 10.91 5.39
C ARG A 49 4.61 9.74 4.54
N GLY A 50 4.27 8.62 5.17
CA GLY A 50 3.70 7.46 4.49
C GLY A 50 2.38 7.80 3.79
N TRP A 51 1.47 8.54 4.45
CA TRP A 51 0.26 9.02 3.80
C TRP A 51 0.54 10.03 2.69
N ALA A 52 1.54 10.88 2.83
CA ALA A 52 1.96 11.80 1.77
C ALA A 52 2.44 11.03 0.52
N ILE A 53 3.20 9.93 0.69
CA ILE A 53 3.61 9.03 -0.41
C ILE A 53 2.38 8.38 -1.05
N LEU A 54 1.52 7.74 -0.27
CA LEU A 54 0.34 7.02 -0.78
C LEU A 54 -0.65 7.95 -1.48
N ARG A 55 -0.80 9.18 -1.00
CA ARG A 55 -1.65 10.20 -1.60
C ARG A 55 -1.13 10.63 -2.97
N ARG A 56 0.17 10.88 -3.09
CA ARG A 56 0.81 11.23 -4.38
C ARG A 56 0.79 10.06 -5.35
N ALA A 57 1.06 8.84 -4.87
CA ALA A 57 0.92 7.62 -5.67
C ALA A 57 -0.50 7.47 -6.23
N ALA A 58 -1.52 7.72 -5.41
CA ALA A 58 -2.92 7.71 -5.85
C ALA A 58 -3.25 8.88 -6.79
N GLY A 59 -2.63 10.05 -6.60
CA GLY A 59 -2.70 11.20 -7.52
C GLY A 59 -2.09 10.90 -8.89
N ASN A 60 -1.00 10.13 -8.93
CA ASN A 60 -0.35 9.64 -10.14
C ASN A 60 -1.07 8.44 -10.78
N ALA A 61 -2.04 7.84 -10.08
CA ALA A 61 -2.62 6.59 -10.52
C ALA A 61 -3.50 6.74 -11.76
N ARG A 62 -3.13 6.00 -12.83
CA ARG A 62 -3.98 5.75 -13.99
C ARG A 62 -5.17 4.87 -13.62
N SER A 63 -4.92 3.84 -12.80
CA SER A 63 -5.92 2.90 -12.35
C SER A 63 -5.73 2.53 -10.88
N ILE A 64 -6.83 2.25 -10.19
CA ILE A 64 -6.84 1.60 -8.88
C ILE A 64 -7.74 0.38 -9.03
N ALA A 65 -7.13 -0.78 -9.25
CA ALA A 65 -7.82 -2.02 -9.58
C ALA A 65 -8.29 -2.77 -8.32
N ALA A 66 -9.16 -3.75 -8.51
CA ALA A 66 -9.64 -4.64 -7.47
C ALA A 66 -8.69 -5.81 -7.18
N GLY A 67 -7.99 -6.32 -8.18
CA GLY A 67 -7.20 -7.56 -8.11
C GLY A 67 -5.70 -7.37 -8.18
N GLY A 68 -4.95 -8.07 -7.31
CA GLY A 68 -3.50 -7.99 -7.17
C GLY A 68 -2.65 -8.22 -8.43
N PRO A 69 -3.04 -9.13 -9.37
CA PRO A 69 -2.29 -9.34 -10.59
C PRO A 69 -2.31 -8.17 -11.58
N ARG A 70 -3.25 -7.23 -11.43
CA ARG A 70 -3.45 -6.16 -12.41
C ARG A 70 -2.25 -5.23 -12.57
N THR A 71 -1.64 -4.80 -11.47
CA THR A 71 -0.50 -3.86 -11.51
C THR A 71 0.67 -4.37 -12.35
N PRO A 72 1.24 -5.56 -12.11
CA PRO A 72 2.35 -6.03 -12.95
C PRO A 72 1.96 -6.27 -14.40
N MET A 73 0.69 -6.58 -14.69
CA MET A 73 0.18 -6.69 -16.06
C MET A 73 0.15 -5.31 -16.74
N ASP A 74 -0.36 -4.27 -16.09
CA ASP A 74 -0.39 -2.91 -16.63
C ASP A 74 1.02 -2.40 -16.96
N VAL A 75 2.00 -2.69 -16.07
CA VAL A 75 3.40 -2.33 -16.32
C VAL A 75 3.97 -3.14 -17.50
N ALA A 76 3.68 -4.43 -17.57
CA ALA A 76 4.15 -5.27 -18.68
C ALA A 76 3.55 -4.90 -20.04
N GLN A 77 2.32 -4.42 -20.07
CA GLN A 77 1.65 -3.94 -21.28
C GLN A 77 2.09 -2.51 -21.68
N GLY A 78 2.72 -1.78 -20.76
CA GLY A 78 3.12 -0.39 -20.96
C GLY A 78 2.00 0.61 -20.66
N ASP A 79 0.92 0.15 -20.03
CA ASP A 79 -0.21 0.98 -19.56
C ASP A 79 0.15 1.78 -18.32
N ALA A 80 1.13 1.32 -17.54
CA ALA A 80 1.71 2.02 -16.41
C ALA A 80 3.24 1.95 -16.46
N ALA A 81 3.91 2.95 -15.86
CA ALA A 81 5.35 2.97 -15.71
C ALA A 81 5.79 2.14 -14.49
N GLU A 82 5.04 2.23 -13.40
CA GLU A 82 5.30 1.50 -12.17
C GLU A 82 4.04 1.31 -11.33
N GLY A 83 4.16 0.56 -10.23
CA GLY A 83 3.08 0.39 -9.28
C GLY A 83 3.42 -0.54 -8.13
N LEU A 84 2.56 -0.55 -7.12
CA LEU A 84 2.67 -1.40 -5.95
C LEU A 84 2.02 -2.76 -6.24
N CYS A 85 2.76 -3.85 -6.06
CA CYS A 85 2.24 -5.20 -6.26
C CYS A 85 2.75 -6.20 -5.22
N ILE A 86 2.14 -7.37 -5.20
CA ILE A 86 2.61 -8.52 -4.42
C ILE A 86 3.87 -9.08 -5.09
N ASP A 87 4.85 -9.46 -4.30
CA ASP A 87 6.19 -9.84 -4.72
C ASP A 87 6.23 -10.95 -5.78
N PHE A 88 5.53 -12.06 -5.59
CA PHE A 88 5.55 -13.17 -6.54
C PHE A 88 4.87 -12.83 -7.88
N TYR A 89 3.87 -11.93 -7.90
CA TYR A 89 3.29 -11.44 -9.16
C TYR A 89 4.28 -10.56 -9.93
N GLY A 90 5.01 -9.70 -9.23
CA GLY A 90 6.04 -8.85 -9.83
C GLY A 90 7.16 -9.68 -10.43
N ARG A 91 7.73 -10.63 -9.68
CA ARG A 91 8.80 -11.52 -10.16
C ARG A 91 8.36 -12.43 -11.30
N TYR A 92 7.13 -12.96 -11.21
CA TYR A 92 6.55 -13.75 -12.30
C TYR A 92 6.46 -12.94 -13.59
N GLN A 93 5.93 -11.72 -13.51
CA GLN A 93 5.73 -10.88 -14.69
C GLN A 93 7.07 -10.43 -15.30
N GLN A 94 8.06 -10.11 -14.47
CA GLN A 94 9.43 -9.82 -14.92
C GLN A 94 10.00 -10.99 -15.74
N GLN A 95 9.87 -12.23 -15.22
CA GLN A 95 10.34 -13.43 -15.91
C GLN A 95 9.57 -13.68 -17.20
N ALA A 96 8.23 -13.61 -17.16
CA ALA A 96 7.40 -13.85 -18.33
C ALA A 96 7.72 -12.89 -19.50
N VAL A 97 8.01 -11.64 -19.20
CA VAL A 97 8.43 -10.64 -20.22
C VAL A 97 9.83 -10.94 -20.75
N ALA A 98 10.74 -11.39 -19.89
CA ALA A 98 12.08 -11.78 -20.30
C ALA A 98 12.06 -13.03 -21.22
N ASP A 99 11.29 -14.06 -20.84
CA ASP A 99 11.11 -15.30 -21.62
C ASP A 99 10.42 -15.02 -22.97
N GLY A 100 9.55 -14.00 -23.01
CA GLY A 100 8.95 -13.47 -24.24
C GLY A 100 9.90 -12.66 -25.14
N GLY A 101 11.21 -12.69 -24.89
CA GLY A 101 12.24 -12.05 -25.71
C GLY A 101 12.50 -10.56 -25.41
N SER A 102 12.03 -10.06 -24.25
CA SER A 102 12.24 -8.66 -23.87
C SER A 102 12.88 -8.52 -22.48
N PRO A 103 14.08 -9.11 -22.25
CA PRO A 103 14.75 -9.03 -20.96
C PRO A 103 15.06 -7.58 -20.59
N GLY A 104 14.86 -7.23 -19.31
CA GLY A 104 15.10 -5.88 -18.78
C GLY A 104 14.02 -4.84 -19.11
N ARG A 105 12.96 -5.18 -19.86
CA ARG A 105 11.85 -4.26 -20.13
C ARG A 105 10.97 -4.04 -18.90
N VAL A 106 10.80 -5.04 -18.08
CA VAL A 106 10.08 -4.98 -16.80
C VAL A 106 11.03 -5.42 -15.69
N GLY A 107 11.00 -4.73 -14.57
CA GLY A 107 11.73 -5.08 -13.36
C GLY A 107 10.82 -5.16 -12.15
N TYR A 108 11.29 -5.85 -11.12
CA TYR A 108 10.68 -5.89 -9.80
C TYR A 108 11.73 -5.55 -8.73
N VAL A 109 11.33 -4.78 -7.73
CA VAL A 109 12.21 -4.35 -6.64
C VAL A 109 11.55 -4.62 -5.30
N ASP A 110 12.30 -5.23 -4.40
CA ASP A 110 12.01 -5.25 -2.95
C ASP A 110 12.86 -4.15 -2.29
N PRO A 111 12.29 -3.03 -1.82
CA PRO A 111 13.06 -1.98 -1.16
C PRO A 111 13.73 -2.51 0.11
N VAL A 112 15.06 -2.55 0.11
CA VAL A 112 15.86 -3.16 1.19
C VAL A 112 15.63 -2.44 2.52
N GLY A 113 15.28 -3.22 3.55
CA GLY A 113 14.99 -2.70 4.89
C GLY A 113 13.62 -2.01 5.01
N LYS A 114 12.86 -1.88 3.92
CA LYS A 114 11.56 -1.20 3.88
C LYS A 114 10.40 -2.12 3.52
N THR A 115 10.63 -3.41 3.42
CA THR A 115 9.60 -4.45 3.27
C THR A 115 9.28 -5.09 4.61
N ALA A 116 8.18 -5.84 4.68
CA ALA A 116 7.82 -6.70 5.80
C ALA A 116 7.61 -8.12 5.31
N ILE A 117 7.78 -9.08 6.21
CA ILE A 117 7.37 -10.46 6.00
C ILE A 117 5.94 -10.57 6.50
N ASP A 118 5.02 -10.89 5.59
CA ASP A 118 3.59 -11.08 5.88
C ASP A 118 3.24 -12.52 5.46
N PRO A 119 3.25 -13.47 6.41
CA PRO A 119 2.92 -14.85 6.11
C PRO A 119 1.43 -15.02 5.87
N ASP A 120 1.05 -15.78 4.83
CA ASP A 120 -0.32 -16.23 4.64
C ASP A 120 -0.63 -17.31 5.71
N PRO A 121 -1.46 -17.03 6.73
CA PRO A 121 -1.70 -17.97 7.82
C PRO A 121 -2.61 -19.11 7.42
N VAL A 122 -2.39 -20.27 8.03
CA VAL A 122 -3.32 -21.41 8.01
C VAL A 122 -3.71 -21.77 9.44
N ALA A 123 -5.00 -22.04 9.68
CA ALA A 123 -5.50 -22.42 11.00
C ALA A 123 -6.58 -23.50 10.90
N MET A 124 -6.65 -24.34 11.91
CA MET A 124 -7.75 -25.28 12.10
C MET A 124 -8.93 -24.56 12.77
N LEU A 125 -10.10 -24.63 12.17
CA LEU A 125 -11.31 -24.06 12.75
C LEU A 125 -11.84 -24.89 13.92
N ARG A 126 -12.44 -24.22 14.89
CA ARG A 126 -13.17 -24.92 15.96
C ARG A 126 -14.33 -25.72 15.34
N GLY A 127 -14.43 -27.01 15.71
CA GLY A 127 -15.46 -27.89 15.16
C GLY A 127 -15.17 -28.39 13.75
N ALA A 128 -13.93 -28.35 13.30
CA ALA A 128 -13.54 -28.96 12.03
C ALA A 128 -14.01 -30.42 11.95
N PRO A 129 -14.69 -30.85 10.86
CA PRO A 129 -15.26 -32.19 10.76
C PRO A 129 -14.20 -33.31 10.73
N HIS A 130 -12.97 -32.98 10.31
CA HIS A 130 -11.85 -33.92 10.22
C HIS A 130 -10.57 -33.31 10.85
N PRO A 131 -10.50 -33.13 12.17
CA PRO A 131 -9.44 -32.41 12.83
C PRO A 131 -8.07 -33.07 12.64
N GLU A 132 -7.98 -34.39 12.60
CA GLU A 132 -6.72 -35.11 12.37
C GLU A 132 -6.16 -34.88 10.96
N THR A 133 -7.03 -34.86 9.96
CA THR A 133 -6.63 -34.54 8.58
C THR A 133 -6.18 -33.10 8.47
N ALA A 134 -6.90 -32.17 9.08
CA ALA A 134 -6.53 -30.76 9.13
C ALA A 134 -5.17 -30.55 9.81
N ARG A 135 -4.89 -31.25 10.93
CA ARG A 135 -3.60 -31.21 11.59
C ARG A 135 -2.47 -31.70 10.67
N ARG A 136 -2.63 -32.87 10.05
CA ARG A 136 -1.64 -33.42 9.11
C ARG A 136 -1.37 -32.49 7.93
N PHE A 137 -2.41 -31.82 7.44
CA PHE A 137 -2.22 -30.80 6.38
C PHE A 137 -1.40 -29.62 6.86
N ILE A 138 -1.69 -29.08 8.06
CA ILE A 138 -0.90 -27.97 8.65
C ILE A 138 0.55 -28.38 8.88
N GLU A 139 0.76 -29.58 9.43
CA GLU A 139 2.11 -30.13 9.64
C GLU A 139 2.87 -30.29 8.31
N PHE A 140 2.19 -30.77 7.27
CA PHE A 140 2.78 -30.91 5.94
C PHE A 140 3.17 -29.53 5.34
N VAL A 141 2.27 -28.54 5.33
CA VAL A 141 2.59 -27.24 4.73
C VAL A 141 3.70 -26.49 5.47
N LEU A 142 3.92 -26.79 6.75
CA LEU A 142 5.01 -26.25 7.56
C LEU A 142 6.30 -27.10 7.53
N SER A 143 6.23 -28.33 7.01
CA SER A 143 7.39 -29.20 6.88
C SER A 143 8.38 -28.67 5.82
N PRO A 144 9.66 -29.04 5.88
CA PRO A 144 10.62 -28.70 4.83
C PRO A 144 10.16 -29.15 3.43
N GLU A 145 9.50 -30.29 3.33
CA GLU A 145 8.94 -30.81 2.08
C GLU A 145 7.85 -29.88 1.51
N GLY A 146 6.85 -29.52 2.33
CA GLY A 146 5.80 -28.58 1.95
C GLY A 146 6.33 -27.20 1.61
N GLN A 147 7.32 -26.72 2.37
CA GLN A 147 7.93 -25.41 2.16
C GLN A 147 8.73 -25.33 0.85
N ARG A 148 9.39 -26.43 0.42
CA ARG A 148 10.10 -26.50 -0.88
C ARG A 148 9.18 -26.35 -2.07
N LEU A 149 7.92 -26.82 -1.98
CA LEU A 149 6.94 -26.69 -3.06
C LEU A 149 6.70 -25.23 -3.47
N TRP A 150 6.90 -24.28 -2.56
CA TRP A 150 6.69 -22.86 -2.86
C TRP A 150 7.72 -22.28 -3.82
N GLN A 151 8.97 -22.82 -3.82
CA GLN A 151 10.07 -22.23 -4.59
C GLN A 151 10.80 -23.19 -5.54
N TYR A 152 10.58 -24.49 -5.43
CA TYR A 152 11.18 -25.39 -6.40
C TYR A 152 10.53 -25.26 -7.77
N PRO A 153 11.32 -25.37 -8.86
CA PRO A 153 10.78 -25.36 -10.21
C PRO A 153 9.76 -26.47 -10.43
N ALA A 154 8.73 -26.19 -11.23
CA ALA A 154 7.78 -27.20 -11.66
C ALA A 154 8.48 -28.35 -12.38
N GLY A 155 8.05 -29.59 -12.12
CA GLY A 155 8.62 -30.79 -12.70
C GLY A 155 9.98 -31.24 -12.10
N SER A 156 10.57 -30.46 -11.19
CA SER A 156 11.81 -30.87 -10.51
C SER A 156 11.56 -31.85 -9.36
N ALA A 157 12.57 -32.62 -8.98
CA ALA A 157 12.48 -33.54 -7.85
C ALA A 157 12.15 -32.78 -6.56
N GLY A 158 11.03 -33.11 -5.91
CA GLY A 158 10.51 -32.42 -4.72
C GLY A 158 9.81 -31.09 -4.99
N GLY A 159 9.64 -30.72 -6.25
CA GLY A 159 8.88 -29.53 -6.68
C GLY A 159 7.43 -29.83 -7.07
N PRO A 160 6.64 -28.81 -7.37
CA PRO A 160 5.27 -28.95 -7.85
C PRO A 160 5.24 -29.60 -9.25
N ARG A 161 4.12 -30.23 -9.59
CA ARG A 161 4.01 -30.98 -10.86
C ARG A 161 3.91 -30.09 -12.10
N GLN A 162 3.11 -29.03 -12.07
CA GLN A 162 2.73 -28.26 -13.26
C GLN A 162 3.21 -26.80 -13.27
N TYR A 163 3.11 -26.11 -12.12
CA TYR A 163 3.35 -24.68 -12.04
C TYR A 163 4.33 -24.34 -10.91
N SER A 164 5.30 -23.52 -11.18
CA SER A 164 6.15 -22.92 -10.15
C SER A 164 5.35 -21.88 -9.39
N LEU A 165 5.22 -22.03 -8.07
CA LEU A 165 4.33 -21.20 -7.24
C LEU A 165 4.96 -19.84 -6.90
N ARG A 166 6.29 -19.79 -6.78
CA ARG A 166 7.12 -18.59 -6.56
C ARG A 166 6.80 -17.80 -5.28
N ARG A 167 6.13 -18.42 -4.31
CA ARG A 167 5.95 -17.83 -2.98
C ARG A 167 7.17 -18.13 -2.13
N LEU A 168 7.59 -17.15 -1.33
CA LEU A 168 8.76 -17.31 -0.48
C LEU A 168 8.40 -18.18 0.75
N PRO A 169 9.12 -19.27 1.02
CA PRO A 169 8.93 -20.09 2.22
C PRO A 169 9.04 -19.29 3.51
N ILE A 170 8.23 -19.62 4.52
CA ILE A 170 8.36 -19.00 5.85
C ILE A 170 9.45 -19.65 6.68
N SER A 171 9.84 -20.89 6.39
CA SER A 171 10.89 -21.60 7.12
C SER A 171 12.29 -21.08 6.76
N ARG A 172 12.98 -20.48 7.72
CA ARG A 172 14.37 -20.03 7.55
C ARG A 172 15.33 -21.16 7.17
N ALA A 173 15.07 -22.38 7.68
CA ALA A 173 15.94 -23.52 7.45
C ALA A 173 16.06 -23.89 5.97
N VAL A 174 14.98 -23.79 5.19
CA VAL A 174 15.02 -24.15 3.77
C VAL A 174 15.85 -23.15 2.93
N TYR A 175 16.04 -21.91 3.38
CA TYR A 175 16.92 -20.97 2.68
C TYR A 175 18.40 -21.36 2.82
N ALA A 176 18.79 -21.88 3.98
CA ALA A 176 20.17 -22.29 4.21
C ALA A 176 20.58 -23.47 3.33
N SER A 177 19.68 -24.44 3.11
CA SER A 177 19.99 -25.67 2.37
C SER A 177 19.55 -25.66 0.91
N ASP A 178 18.43 -25.01 0.58
CA ASP A 178 17.70 -25.24 -0.66
C ASP A 178 17.63 -24.03 -1.59
N MET A 179 18.02 -22.82 -1.15
CA MET A 179 17.96 -21.59 -1.95
C MET A 179 18.66 -21.69 -3.33
N PRO A 180 19.77 -22.43 -3.51
CA PRO A 180 20.34 -22.60 -4.85
C PRO A 180 19.41 -23.26 -5.87
N ARG A 181 18.42 -24.04 -5.40
CA ARG A 181 17.40 -24.72 -6.23
C ARG A 181 16.13 -23.90 -6.42
N PHE A 182 15.96 -22.78 -5.72
CA PHE A 182 14.79 -21.94 -5.82
C PHE A 182 14.69 -21.27 -7.19
N VAL A 183 13.45 -21.03 -7.64
CA VAL A 183 13.18 -20.21 -8.83
C VAL A 183 13.64 -18.77 -8.56
N ASP A 184 13.20 -18.20 -7.43
CA ASP A 184 13.61 -16.86 -6.99
C ASP A 184 14.68 -17.00 -5.88
N LYS A 185 15.90 -16.61 -6.19
CA LYS A 185 17.04 -16.67 -5.24
C LYS A 185 17.03 -15.47 -4.30
N VAL A 186 15.91 -15.29 -3.60
CA VAL A 186 15.64 -14.17 -2.70
C VAL A 186 15.46 -14.71 -1.28
N ASP A 187 16.18 -14.13 -0.34
CA ASP A 187 16.04 -14.38 1.08
C ASP A 187 15.28 -13.18 1.72
N PRO A 188 13.98 -13.33 2.06
CA PRO A 188 13.19 -12.23 2.61
C PRO A 188 13.72 -11.76 3.96
N TRP A 189 14.39 -12.61 4.73
CA TRP A 189 14.96 -12.27 6.03
C TRP A 189 16.14 -11.32 5.93
N LYS A 190 16.78 -11.24 4.76
CA LYS A 190 17.82 -10.23 4.46
C LYS A 190 17.26 -8.90 3.98
N LEU A 191 16.07 -8.92 3.42
CA LEU A 191 15.40 -7.74 2.87
C LEU A 191 14.54 -7.02 3.90
N ALA A 192 13.76 -7.78 4.68
CA ALA A 192 12.91 -7.23 5.71
C ALA A 192 13.70 -6.92 6.99
N ARG A 193 13.24 -5.92 7.71
CA ARG A 193 13.71 -5.59 9.07
C ARG A 193 12.51 -5.49 9.99
N GLU A 194 12.70 -5.77 11.26
CA GLU A 194 11.69 -5.51 12.27
C GLU A 194 11.40 -4.01 12.37
N ILE A 195 10.16 -3.67 12.75
CA ILE A 195 9.73 -2.31 13.06
C ILE A 195 9.52 -2.26 14.57
N PRO A 196 10.52 -1.78 15.34
CA PRO A 196 10.36 -1.68 16.77
C PRO A 196 9.21 -0.73 17.13
N ASN A 197 8.42 -1.09 18.13
CA ASN A 197 7.33 -0.26 18.64
C ASN A 197 6.30 0.16 17.58
N ALA A 198 6.07 -0.68 16.57
CA ALA A 198 5.04 -0.42 15.57
C ALA A 198 3.68 -0.18 16.23
N ASN A 199 2.99 0.88 15.82
CA ASN A 199 1.65 1.16 16.32
C ASN A 199 0.67 0.11 15.77
N PRO A 200 0.08 -0.75 16.64
CA PRO A 200 -0.78 -1.86 16.19
C PRO A 200 -2.14 -1.38 15.63
N HIS A 201 -2.43 -0.08 15.69
CA HIS A 201 -3.69 0.48 15.24
C HIS A 201 -3.64 0.97 13.79
N VAL A 202 -2.45 1.19 13.22
CA VAL A 202 -2.25 1.65 11.84
C VAL A 202 -3.04 0.83 10.84
N ARG A 203 -2.98 -0.49 10.94
CA ARG A 203 -3.70 -1.43 10.05
C ARG A 203 -5.19 -1.13 9.92
N SER A 204 -5.85 -0.77 11.01
CA SER A 204 -7.30 -0.50 11.03
C SER A 204 -7.69 0.71 10.19
N PHE A 205 -6.76 1.62 9.94
CA PHE A 205 -7.01 2.88 9.22
C PHE A 205 -6.56 2.85 7.74
N VAL A 206 -5.79 1.86 7.32
CA VAL A 206 -5.31 1.76 5.92
C VAL A 206 -6.47 1.78 4.94
N VAL A 207 -7.44 0.89 5.12
CA VAL A 207 -8.58 0.77 4.19
C VAL A 207 -9.48 2.00 4.25
N PRO A 208 -10.04 2.41 5.41
CA PRO A 208 -10.99 3.51 5.45
C PRO A 208 -10.40 4.84 4.97
N ILE A 209 -9.14 5.14 5.31
CA ILE A 209 -8.48 6.37 4.86
C ILE A 209 -8.19 6.30 3.36
N PHE A 210 -7.62 5.20 2.85
CA PHE A 210 -7.30 5.08 1.43
C PHE A 210 -8.54 5.15 0.56
N VAL A 211 -9.64 4.49 0.95
CA VAL A 211 -10.91 4.51 0.22
C VAL A 211 -11.48 5.93 0.19
N ALA A 212 -11.60 6.58 1.34
CA ALA A 212 -12.12 7.94 1.45
C ALA A 212 -11.28 8.96 0.64
N MET A 213 -9.95 8.85 0.72
CA MET A 213 -9.02 9.75 0.05
C MET A 213 -8.93 9.51 -1.46
N ALA A 214 -8.69 8.25 -1.86
CA ALA A 214 -8.22 7.92 -3.19
C ALA A 214 -9.29 7.28 -4.09
N MET A 215 -10.33 6.68 -3.53
CA MET A 215 -11.39 6.07 -4.30
C MET A 215 -12.59 7.03 -4.44
N GLU A 216 -13.09 7.55 -3.33
CA GLU A 216 -14.28 8.42 -3.32
C GLU A 216 -13.96 9.84 -3.81
N ASN A 217 -12.77 10.34 -3.57
CA ASN A 217 -12.31 11.66 -3.99
C ASN A 217 -11.32 11.66 -5.16
N ARG A 218 -11.29 10.59 -5.94
CA ARG A 218 -10.27 10.36 -6.97
C ARG A 218 -10.08 11.51 -7.94
N SER A 219 -11.17 12.06 -8.50
CA SER A 219 -11.08 13.14 -9.47
C SER A 219 -10.46 14.40 -8.86
N LEU A 220 -10.92 14.79 -7.67
CA LEU A 220 -10.37 15.94 -6.94
C LEU A 220 -8.91 15.73 -6.56
N LEU A 221 -8.56 14.53 -6.09
CA LEU A 221 -7.19 14.18 -5.72
C LEU A 221 -6.23 14.33 -6.91
N ARG A 222 -6.60 13.79 -8.07
CA ARG A 222 -5.80 13.92 -9.30
C ARG A 222 -5.66 15.37 -9.75
N THR A 223 -6.75 16.13 -9.71
CA THR A 223 -6.74 17.57 -10.07
C THR A 223 -5.83 18.35 -9.12
N ALA A 224 -5.99 18.18 -7.81
CA ALA A 224 -5.18 18.89 -6.82
C ALA A 224 -3.69 18.52 -6.94
N TRP A 225 -3.39 17.23 -7.14
CA TRP A 225 -2.02 16.78 -7.35
C TRP A 225 -1.41 17.35 -8.63
N ALA A 226 -2.14 17.36 -9.74
CA ALA A 226 -1.68 17.93 -11.00
C ALA A 226 -1.33 19.43 -10.87
N LEU A 227 -2.13 20.20 -10.13
CA LEU A 227 -1.85 21.62 -9.86
C LEU A 227 -0.58 21.82 -9.03
N ILE A 228 -0.38 21.01 -7.99
CA ILE A 228 0.85 21.02 -7.18
C ILE A 228 2.06 20.64 -8.03
N ALA A 229 1.99 19.54 -8.77
CA ALA A 229 3.08 19.05 -9.60
C ALA A 229 3.45 20.02 -10.75
N ALA A 230 2.49 20.80 -11.23
CA ALA A 230 2.71 21.83 -12.26
C ALA A 230 3.28 23.14 -11.71
N HIS A 231 3.27 23.34 -10.37
CA HIS A 231 3.77 24.58 -9.76
C HIS A 231 5.25 24.81 -10.15
N PRO A 232 5.64 26.04 -10.54
CA PRO A 232 7.01 26.34 -11.00
C PRO A 232 8.10 25.92 -10.01
N GLU A 233 7.86 26.11 -8.73
CA GLU A 233 8.81 25.81 -7.65
C GLU A 233 8.76 24.35 -7.18
N TYR A 234 7.90 23.48 -7.76
CA TYR A 234 7.92 22.05 -7.45
C TYR A 234 9.14 21.39 -8.15
N PRO A 235 9.93 20.55 -7.43
CA PRO A 235 11.11 19.92 -8.01
C PRO A 235 10.84 19.09 -9.26
N ARG A 236 11.69 19.27 -10.28
CA ARG A 236 11.60 18.52 -11.57
C ARG A 236 12.49 17.28 -11.60
N ASP A 237 13.28 17.05 -10.56
CA ASP A 237 14.19 15.90 -10.41
C ASP A 237 13.50 14.61 -9.94
N GLY A 238 12.18 14.66 -9.65
CA GLY A 238 11.37 13.54 -9.22
C GLY A 238 11.31 13.34 -7.70
N ARG A 239 12.02 14.15 -6.92
CA ARG A 239 11.93 14.05 -5.45
C ARG A 239 10.57 14.53 -4.95
N MET A 240 10.08 13.86 -3.92
CA MET A 240 8.89 14.27 -3.21
C MET A 240 9.20 15.49 -2.32
N LEU A 241 8.36 16.53 -2.42
CA LEU A 241 8.42 17.70 -1.57
C LEU A 241 7.30 17.66 -0.53
N LEU A 242 7.62 17.99 0.72
CA LEU A 242 6.66 18.23 1.80
C LEU A 242 6.50 19.74 2.05
N ALA A 243 5.42 20.12 2.72
CA ALA A 243 5.15 21.52 3.03
C ALA A 243 6.26 22.18 3.85
N SER A 244 6.90 21.44 4.77
CA SER A 244 8.06 21.91 5.57
C SER A 244 9.26 22.34 4.73
N ASP A 245 9.43 21.73 3.55
CA ASP A 245 10.60 21.89 2.70
C ASP A 245 10.36 22.91 1.57
N ALA A 246 9.09 23.33 1.38
CA ALA A 246 8.72 24.30 0.35
C ALA A 246 9.12 25.72 0.75
N THR A 247 9.86 26.40 -0.11
CA THR A 247 10.27 27.81 0.07
C THR A 247 9.19 28.79 -0.38
N ASP A 248 8.52 28.50 -1.48
CA ASP A 248 7.40 29.29 -1.98
C ASP A 248 6.17 29.20 -1.07
N ALA A 249 5.57 30.33 -0.74
CA ALA A 249 4.46 30.40 0.21
C ALA A 249 3.17 29.75 -0.33
N THR A 250 2.88 29.92 -1.64
CA THR A 250 1.72 29.34 -2.29
C THR A 250 1.84 27.83 -2.37
N LEU A 251 2.99 27.34 -2.84
CA LEU A 251 3.27 25.90 -2.89
C LEU A 251 3.20 25.28 -1.49
N ARG A 252 3.77 25.94 -0.48
CA ARG A 252 3.68 25.49 0.91
C ARG A 252 2.23 25.39 1.37
N ALA A 253 1.40 26.39 1.10
CA ALA A 253 -0.01 26.37 1.46
C ALA A 253 -0.78 25.26 0.74
N MET A 254 -0.49 25.04 -0.56
CA MET A 254 -1.08 23.94 -1.34
C MET A 254 -0.68 22.57 -0.76
N LEU A 255 0.60 22.36 -0.46
CA LEU A 255 1.09 21.10 0.13
C LEU A 255 0.52 20.88 1.53
N THR A 256 0.42 21.94 2.37
CA THR A 256 -0.20 21.85 3.69
C THR A 256 -1.65 21.39 3.58
N ALA A 257 -2.42 21.97 2.67
CA ALA A 257 -3.81 21.57 2.44
C ALA A 257 -3.92 20.16 1.84
N PHE A 258 -3.02 19.82 0.91
CA PHE A 258 -3.00 18.50 0.26
C PHE A 258 -2.67 17.39 1.23
N ASP A 259 -1.70 17.58 2.11
CA ASP A 259 -1.24 16.56 3.08
C ASP A 259 -2.05 16.54 4.40
N ALA A 260 -2.98 17.49 4.58
CA ALA A 260 -3.84 17.51 5.77
C ALA A 260 -4.69 16.24 5.90
N MET A 261 -4.82 15.78 7.13
CA MET A 261 -5.68 14.65 7.47
C MET A 261 -7.04 15.16 7.98
N PRO A 262 -8.11 14.36 7.82
CA PRO A 262 -9.41 14.71 8.38
C PRO A 262 -9.41 14.74 9.92
N VAL A 263 -10.23 15.62 10.46
CA VAL A 263 -10.58 15.65 11.87
C VAL A 263 -11.89 14.90 12.09
N VAL A 264 -11.93 13.99 13.06
CA VAL A 264 -13.12 13.21 13.36
C VAL A 264 -13.70 13.60 14.72
N PRO A 265 -15.03 13.68 14.87
CA PRO A 265 -15.66 14.00 16.13
C PRO A 265 -15.55 12.84 17.13
N GLY A 266 -15.52 13.19 18.41
CA GLY A 266 -15.57 12.31 19.53
C GLY A 266 -16.65 12.71 20.54
N PRO A 267 -16.75 12.00 21.68
CA PRO A 267 -17.74 12.30 22.72
C PRO A 267 -17.57 13.71 23.29
N ASN A 268 -18.68 14.29 23.78
CA ASN A 268 -18.69 15.57 24.49
C ASN A 268 -18.05 16.74 23.72
N GLY A 269 -18.17 16.75 22.39
CA GLY A 269 -17.61 17.81 21.56
C GLY A 269 -16.11 17.74 21.35
N THR A 270 -15.44 16.67 21.77
CA THR A 270 -14.02 16.45 21.45
C THR A 270 -13.82 16.18 19.98
N THR A 271 -12.61 16.45 19.48
CA THR A 271 -12.21 16.16 18.11
C THR A 271 -10.85 15.48 18.11
N PHE A 272 -10.62 14.65 17.09
CA PHE A 272 -9.37 13.92 16.89
C PHE A 272 -8.82 14.25 15.50
N ASP A 273 -7.68 14.90 15.44
CA ASP A 273 -6.95 15.09 14.19
C ASP A 273 -6.24 13.78 13.84
N LEU A 274 -6.58 13.21 12.69
CA LEU A 274 -5.91 11.99 12.23
C LEU A 274 -4.48 12.22 11.69
N ALA A 275 -3.98 13.44 11.70
CA ALA A 275 -2.55 13.70 11.54
C ALA A 275 -1.76 13.23 12.78
N ASP A 276 -2.39 13.19 13.95
CA ASP A 276 -1.81 12.64 15.19
C ASP A 276 -2.04 11.13 15.27
N GLU A 277 -0.97 10.37 15.06
CA GLU A 277 -1.00 8.91 15.13
C GLU A 277 -1.43 8.40 16.51
N SER A 278 -1.22 9.15 17.58
CA SER A 278 -1.63 8.77 18.95
C SER A 278 -3.16 8.70 19.13
N ALA A 279 -3.92 9.41 18.29
CA ALA A 279 -5.37 9.41 18.30
C ALA A 279 -5.99 8.09 17.77
N LEU A 280 -5.23 7.30 17.01
CA LEU A 280 -5.76 6.12 16.30
C LEU A 280 -6.40 5.10 17.23
N ALA A 281 -5.81 4.85 18.40
CA ALA A 281 -6.37 3.90 19.37
C ALA A 281 -7.78 4.28 19.82
N GLN A 282 -7.97 5.56 20.17
CA GLN A 282 -9.25 6.08 20.67
C GLN A 282 -10.30 6.12 19.56
N VAL A 283 -9.93 6.61 18.37
CA VAL A 283 -10.84 6.67 17.21
C VAL A 283 -11.27 5.28 16.78
N ARG A 284 -10.34 4.31 16.69
CA ARG A 284 -10.69 2.92 16.40
C ARG A 284 -11.67 2.34 17.40
N ASP A 285 -11.39 2.49 18.67
CA ASP A 285 -12.22 1.93 19.72
C ASP A 285 -13.59 2.61 19.78
N GLY A 286 -13.64 3.91 19.59
CA GLY A 286 -14.88 4.69 19.57
C GLY A 286 -15.76 4.35 18.37
N TRP A 287 -15.23 4.54 17.15
CA TRP A 287 -15.98 4.40 15.90
C TRP A 287 -16.08 2.97 15.39
N MET A 288 -14.95 2.27 15.29
CA MET A 288 -14.93 0.95 14.63
C MET A 288 -15.37 -0.18 15.57
N ARG A 289 -15.14 -0.04 16.88
CA ARG A 289 -15.57 -1.00 17.91
C ARG A 289 -16.84 -0.56 18.65
N GLY A 290 -17.39 0.60 18.29
CA GLY A 290 -18.66 1.09 18.79
C GLY A 290 -18.66 1.50 20.27
N LYS A 291 -17.49 1.79 20.86
CA LYS A 291 -17.44 2.22 22.27
C LYS A 291 -18.11 3.59 22.52
N TRP A 292 -18.34 4.37 21.47
CA TRP A 292 -19.01 5.68 21.53
C TRP A 292 -20.47 5.64 21.08
N LYS A 293 -21.12 4.45 21.13
CA LYS A 293 -22.52 4.27 20.70
C LYS A 293 -23.51 5.20 21.41
N ASP A 294 -23.24 5.55 22.68
CA ASP A 294 -24.09 6.39 23.48
C ASP A 294 -23.72 7.89 23.44
N ALA A 295 -22.76 8.25 22.59
CA ALA A 295 -22.26 9.63 22.48
C ALA A 295 -23.03 10.51 21.48
N GLY A 296 -24.05 9.97 20.80
CA GLY A 296 -24.87 10.71 19.85
C GLY A 296 -24.12 11.14 18.56
N LEU A 297 -23.01 10.45 18.21
CA LEU A 297 -22.21 10.78 17.05
C LEU A 297 -22.80 10.23 15.74
N TRP A 298 -23.76 9.32 15.81
CA TRP A 298 -24.49 8.75 14.68
C TRP A 298 -25.92 8.40 15.09
N GLY A 299 -26.80 8.30 14.09
CA GLY A 299 -28.22 7.95 14.31
C GLY A 299 -28.41 6.47 14.69
N VAL A 300 -29.53 6.17 15.32
CA VAL A 300 -29.88 4.80 15.83
C VAL A 300 -29.82 3.73 14.74
N ASN A 301 -30.14 4.10 13.48
CA ASN A 301 -30.15 3.20 12.34
C ASN A 301 -28.91 3.32 11.46
N GLU A 302 -27.90 4.09 11.85
CA GLU A 302 -26.68 4.26 11.09
C GLU A 302 -25.59 3.27 11.54
N VAL A 303 -24.80 2.81 10.58
CA VAL A 303 -23.60 1.98 10.84
C VAL A 303 -22.42 2.92 11.12
N PRO A 304 -21.81 2.87 12.31
CA PRO A 304 -20.74 3.80 12.69
C PRO A 304 -19.59 3.87 11.68
N ALA A 305 -19.21 2.72 11.11
CA ALA A 305 -18.14 2.67 10.11
C ALA A 305 -18.48 3.44 8.83
N ASP A 306 -19.75 3.44 8.41
CA ASP A 306 -20.20 4.21 7.24
C ASP A 306 -20.25 5.70 7.52
N VAL A 307 -20.64 6.09 8.74
CA VAL A 307 -20.60 7.49 9.17
C VAL A 307 -19.17 7.99 9.22
N LEU A 308 -18.27 7.23 9.84
CA LEU A 308 -16.84 7.56 9.86
C LEU A 308 -16.28 7.72 8.44
N ARG A 309 -16.62 6.81 7.52
CA ARG A 309 -16.18 6.89 6.13
C ARG A 309 -16.65 8.18 5.45
N ARG A 310 -17.91 8.60 5.65
CA ARG A 310 -18.41 9.88 5.13
C ARG A 310 -17.64 11.06 5.69
N ILE A 311 -17.39 11.10 6.99
CA ILE A 311 -16.61 12.16 7.66
C ILE A 311 -15.19 12.23 7.06
N LEU A 312 -14.53 11.09 6.87
CA LEU A 312 -13.22 11.04 6.24
C LEU A 312 -13.26 11.56 4.80
N SER A 313 -14.24 11.11 4.03
CA SER A 313 -14.41 11.51 2.63
C SER A 313 -14.66 13.01 2.48
N ASP A 314 -15.54 13.57 3.29
CA ASP A 314 -15.85 15.01 3.29
C ASP A 314 -14.64 15.85 3.75
N GLY A 315 -13.89 15.38 4.74
CA GLY A 315 -12.66 16.02 5.19
C GLY A 315 -11.61 16.07 4.08
N PHE A 316 -11.35 14.95 3.40
CA PHE A 316 -10.44 14.94 2.25
C PHE A 316 -10.94 15.81 1.10
N LYS A 317 -12.24 15.76 0.79
CA LYS A 317 -12.86 16.62 -0.22
C LYS A 317 -12.59 18.10 0.05
N ALA A 318 -12.82 18.54 1.29
CA ALA A 318 -12.60 19.93 1.68
C ALA A 318 -11.11 20.34 1.52
N ASN A 319 -10.18 19.47 1.94
CA ASN A 319 -8.76 19.70 1.81
C ASN A 319 -8.32 19.84 0.33
N LEU A 320 -8.79 18.94 -0.53
CA LEU A 320 -8.49 18.96 -1.96
C LEU A 320 -9.09 20.18 -2.67
N GLN A 321 -10.31 20.58 -2.32
CA GLN A 321 -10.94 21.81 -2.82
C GLN A 321 -10.15 23.05 -2.40
N ARG A 322 -9.59 23.06 -1.18
CA ARG A 322 -8.72 24.15 -0.71
C ARG A 322 -7.45 24.28 -1.54
N VAL A 323 -6.81 23.17 -1.93
CA VAL A 323 -5.66 23.20 -2.87
C VAL A 323 -6.04 23.89 -4.18
N ILE A 324 -7.19 23.50 -4.76
CA ILE A 324 -7.65 24.07 -6.02
C ILE A 324 -7.96 25.56 -5.88
N ALA A 325 -8.55 25.97 -4.76
CA ALA A 325 -8.85 27.38 -4.48
C ALA A 325 -7.56 28.21 -4.35
N ILE A 326 -6.55 27.73 -3.60
CA ILE A 326 -5.25 28.39 -3.47
C ILE A 326 -4.59 28.57 -4.84
N SER A 327 -4.55 27.52 -5.65
CA SER A 327 -3.96 27.59 -6.99
C SER A 327 -4.64 28.63 -7.88
N ARG A 328 -5.96 28.77 -7.81
CA ARG A 328 -6.73 29.77 -8.60
C ARG A 328 -6.51 31.20 -8.12
N SER A 329 -6.38 31.44 -6.83
CA SER A 329 -6.16 32.76 -6.25
C SER A 329 -4.74 33.30 -6.49
N SER A 330 -3.82 32.42 -6.87
CA SER A 330 -2.39 32.75 -7.12
C SER A 330 -2.06 32.78 -8.62
N ALA A 331 -3.03 32.48 -9.49
CA ALA A 331 -2.87 32.67 -10.92
C ALA A 331 -2.88 34.17 -11.24
N PRO A 332 -1.94 34.69 -12.06
CA PRO A 332 -1.85 36.10 -12.41
C PRO A 332 -3.08 36.63 -13.18
#